data_00405fdaedf30a99b4fa2c2573961e9b
#
_entry.id   00405fdaedf30a99b4fa2c2573961e9b
#
_cell.length_a   1.000
_cell.length_b   1.000
_cell.length_c   1.000
_cell.angle_alpha   90.00
_cell.angle_beta   90.00
_cell.angle_gamma   90.00
#
_symmetry.space_group_name_H-M   'P 1'
#
loop_
_entity.id
_entity.type
_entity.pdbx_description
1 polymer ?
#
loop_
_entity_poly.entity_id
_entity_poly.type
_entity_poly.pdbx_seq_one_letter_code
_entity_poly.pdbx_strand_id
1 'polypeptide(L)'
;DAWRTRGVWANEKAWFQTPYTTFGQSPDGCSTVMFPKIMGGASANEMLLSGRKLTAQEACGKGLVSQVFWPGTFTQEVMVRIKELASCNPVVLEESKALVRCNMKMELEQANERECEVLKKIWGSAQGMDSMLKYLQRKIDEF
;
A
#
# COMPACT_ATOMS: atom_id res chain seq x y z
N ASP A 1 -3.65 -1.90 6.06
CA ASP A 1 -4.90 -2.22 5.31
C ASP A 1 -5.56 -1.04 4.58
N ALA A 2 -4.85 0.06 4.36
CA ALA A 2 -5.37 1.22 3.63
C ALA A 2 -5.89 0.85 2.22
N TRP A 3 -5.31 -0.15 1.61
CA TRP A 3 -5.66 -0.67 0.29
C TRP A 3 -7.00 -1.40 0.21
N ARG A 4 -7.60 -1.70 1.35
CA ARG A 4 -8.90 -2.37 1.46
C ARG A 4 -10.04 -1.40 1.73
N THR A 5 -9.76 -0.12 1.85
CA THR A 5 -10.78 0.89 2.13
C THR A 5 -11.48 1.36 0.86
N ARG A 6 -12.62 1.99 1.00
CA ARG A 6 -13.50 2.46 -0.09
C ARG A 6 -12.93 3.61 -0.88
N GLY A 7 -11.97 4.31 -0.32
CA GLY A 7 -11.26 5.41 -0.95
C GLY A 7 -10.03 5.73 -0.14
N VAL A 8 -9.03 6.28 -0.80
CA VAL A 8 -7.81 6.77 -0.17
C VAL A 8 -7.72 8.26 -0.44
N TRP A 9 -7.79 9.04 0.61
CA TRP A 9 -7.65 10.49 0.56
C TRP A 9 -6.30 10.89 1.11
N ALA A 10 -5.58 11.67 0.35
CA ALA A 10 -4.24 12.08 0.71
C ALA A 10 -4.10 13.60 0.82
N ASN A 11 -3.28 14.03 1.78
CA ASN A 11 -2.77 15.39 1.82
C ASN A 11 -1.78 15.56 0.66
N GLU A 12 -1.79 16.71 0.01
CA GLU A 12 -0.89 17.02 -1.11
C GLU A 12 0.60 16.84 -0.78
N LYS A 13 0.97 17.03 0.48
CA LYS A 13 2.35 16.83 0.96
C LYS A 13 2.70 15.37 1.27
N ALA A 14 1.74 14.46 1.20
CA ALA A 14 1.98 13.05 1.45
C ALA A 14 2.82 12.42 0.34
N TRP A 15 3.56 11.39 0.70
CA TRP A 15 4.29 10.55 -0.24
C TRP A 15 4.14 9.08 0.17
N PHE A 16 4.35 8.19 -0.79
CA PHE A 16 4.15 6.75 -0.63
C PHE A 16 5.39 6.00 -1.09
N GLN A 17 5.79 5.01 -0.34
CA GLN A 17 6.95 4.18 -0.65
C GLN A 17 6.77 2.78 -0.08
N THR A 18 7.30 1.79 -0.79
CA THR A 18 7.43 0.41 -0.32
C THR A 18 8.89 -0.02 -0.46
N PRO A 19 9.77 0.33 0.49
CA PRO A 19 11.22 0.13 0.34
C PRO A 19 11.64 -1.31 0.68
N TYR A 20 10.94 -2.32 0.17
CA TYR A 20 11.17 -3.74 0.48
C TYR A 20 12.61 -4.18 0.22
N THR A 21 13.09 -3.93 -0.98
CA THR A 21 14.44 -4.33 -1.39
C THR A 21 15.54 -3.62 -0.60
N THR A 22 15.28 -2.38 -0.19
CA THR A 22 16.19 -1.62 0.70
C THR A 22 16.28 -2.25 2.09
N PHE A 23 15.17 -2.83 2.59
CA PHE A 23 15.15 -3.56 3.85
C PHE A 23 15.73 -4.98 3.74
N GLY A 24 16.02 -5.45 2.55
CA GLY A 24 16.46 -6.82 2.32
C GLY A 24 15.33 -7.83 2.42
N GLN A 25 14.11 -7.46 2.03
CA GLN A 25 12.96 -8.35 1.98
C GLN A 25 12.25 -8.31 0.61
N SER A 26 11.44 -9.32 0.35
CA SER A 26 10.48 -9.34 -0.75
C SER A 26 9.17 -8.67 -0.36
N PRO A 27 8.33 -8.27 -1.35
CA PRO A 27 7.04 -7.67 -1.07
C PRO A 27 6.10 -8.56 -0.26
N ASP A 28 5.27 -7.94 0.57
CA ASP A 28 4.25 -8.59 1.40
C ASP A 28 2.90 -7.86 1.30
N GLY A 29 1.94 -8.26 2.14
CA GLY A 29 0.64 -7.60 2.23
C GLY A 29 -0.20 -7.70 0.96
N CYS A 30 0.01 -8.69 0.13
CA CYS A 30 -0.63 -8.89 -1.17
C CYS A 30 -0.26 -7.82 -2.21
N SER A 31 0.78 -7.05 -1.98
CA SER A 31 1.20 -5.97 -2.88
C SER A 31 1.65 -6.49 -4.26
N THR A 32 2.16 -7.72 -4.35
CA THR A 32 2.55 -8.35 -5.62
C THR A 32 1.37 -8.57 -6.57
N VAL A 33 0.15 -8.68 -6.05
CA VAL A 33 -1.09 -8.78 -6.82
C VAL A 33 -1.77 -7.43 -6.95
N MET A 34 -1.89 -6.70 -5.84
CA MET A 34 -2.68 -5.46 -5.80
C MET A 34 -2.04 -4.31 -6.58
N PHE A 35 -0.75 -4.09 -6.44
CA PHE A 35 -0.09 -2.95 -7.10
C PHE A 35 -0.09 -3.04 -8.62
N PRO A 36 0.22 -4.19 -9.25
CA PRO A 36 0.07 -4.33 -10.70
C PRO A 36 -1.36 -4.10 -11.20
N LYS A 37 -2.37 -4.52 -10.45
CA LYS A 37 -3.78 -4.30 -10.79
C LYS A 37 -4.18 -2.83 -10.67
N ILE A 38 -3.64 -2.11 -9.68
CA ILE A 38 -3.97 -0.71 -9.44
C ILE A 38 -3.27 0.20 -10.45
N MET A 39 -1.96 0.02 -10.65
CA MET A 39 -1.13 1.00 -11.35
C MET A 39 -0.44 0.47 -12.60
N GLY A 40 -0.68 -0.78 -12.99
CA GLY A 40 0.00 -1.44 -14.09
C GLY A 40 1.38 -1.99 -13.72
N GLY A 41 1.90 -2.91 -14.55
CA GLY A 41 3.13 -3.65 -14.25
C GLY A 41 4.36 -2.76 -14.11
N ALA A 42 4.55 -1.81 -15.02
CA ALA A 42 5.74 -0.96 -15.02
C ALA A 42 5.86 -0.10 -13.75
N SER A 43 4.78 0.60 -13.40
CA SER A 43 4.74 1.44 -12.19
C SER A 43 4.84 0.62 -10.91
N ALA A 44 4.18 -0.54 -10.87
CA ALA A 44 4.25 -1.46 -9.74
C ALA A 44 5.67 -1.99 -9.52
N ASN A 45 6.34 -2.40 -10.58
CA ASN A 45 7.72 -2.87 -10.52
C ASN A 45 8.67 -1.77 -10.03
N GLU A 46 8.52 -0.56 -10.54
CA GLU A 46 9.34 0.56 -10.12
C GLU A 46 9.16 0.84 -8.62
N MET A 47 7.93 0.81 -8.11
CA MET A 47 7.66 1.00 -6.70
C MET A 47 8.14 -0.17 -5.83
N LEU A 48 7.77 -1.40 -6.19
CA LEU A 48 8.05 -2.60 -5.40
C LEU A 48 9.52 -3.02 -5.42
N LEU A 49 10.20 -2.87 -6.57
CA LEU A 49 11.56 -3.35 -6.75
C LEU A 49 12.61 -2.26 -6.55
N SER A 50 12.40 -1.07 -7.09
CA SER A 50 13.37 0.03 -6.93
C SER A 50 13.11 0.91 -5.69
N GLY A 51 11.95 0.77 -5.06
CA GLY A 51 11.60 1.55 -3.87
C GLY A 51 11.36 3.04 -4.15
N ARG A 52 10.94 3.38 -5.37
CA ARG A 52 10.66 4.77 -5.74
C ARG A 52 9.57 5.37 -4.84
N LYS A 53 9.78 6.57 -4.37
CA LYS A 53 8.75 7.38 -3.71
C LYS A 53 7.79 7.95 -4.75
N LEU A 54 6.49 7.88 -4.46
CA LEU A 54 5.45 8.56 -5.22
C LEU A 54 4.95 9.77 -4.45
N THR A 55 4.79 10.90 -5.11
CA THR A 55 4.04 12.04 -4.56
C THR A 55 2.56 11.70 -4.46
N ALA A 56 1.79 12.50 -3.72
CA ALA A 56 0.35 12.31 -3.63
C ALA A 56 -0.33 12.42 -5.00
N GLN A 57 0.09 13.37 -5.83
CA GLN A 57 -0.43 13.52 -7.19
C GLN A 57 -0.08 12.33 -8.09
N GLU A 58 1.15 11.85 -8.04
CA GLU A 58 1.56 10.66 -8.80
C GLU A 58 0.75 9.43 -8.36
N ALA A 59 0.58 9.23 -7.06
CA ALA A 59 -0.21 8.14 -6.52
C ALA A 59 -1.68 8.23 -6.94
N CYS A 60 -2.24 9.45 -7.00
CA CYS A 60 -3.60 9.69 -7.49
C CYS A 60 -3.71 9.38 -9.00
N GLY A 61 -2.77 9.85 -9.80
CA GLY A 61 -2.73 9.57 -11.24
C GLY A 61 -2.57 8.09 -11.58
N LYS A 62 -1.97 7.31 -10.69
CA LYS A 62 -1.80 5.86 -10.83
C LYS A 62 -2.93 5.03 -10.20
N GLY A 63 -3.93 5.65 -9.60
CA GLY A 63 -5.08 4.98 -8.99
C GLY A 63 -4.86 4.46 -7.57
N LEU A 64 -3.72 4.73 -6.97
CA LEU A 64 -3.42 4.34 -5.59
C LEU A 64 -4.16 5.20 -4.57
N VAL A 65 -4.36 6.47 -4.90
CA VAL A 65 -5.08 7.48 -4.12
C VAL A 65 -6.29 7.94 -4.92
N SER A 66 -7.43 8.08 -4.26
CA SER A 66 -8.69 8.50 -4.90
C SER A 66 -8.76 10.01 -5.12
N GLN A 67 -8.31 10.77 -4.15
CA GLN A 67 -8.32 12.24 -4.17
C GLN A 67 -7.17 12.81 -3.35
N VAL A 68 -6.66 13.94 -3.80
CA VAL A 68 -5.62 14.71 -3.11
C VAL A 68 -6.21 16.05 -2.69
N PHE A 69 -5.98 16.45 -1.46
CA PHE A 69 -6.48 17.71 -0.91
C PHE A 69 -5.34 18.64 -0.50
N TRP A 70 -5.60 19.91 -0.65
CA TRP A 70 -4.70 20.95 -0.20
C TRP A 70 -4.52 20.88 1.34
N PRO A 71 -3.28 21.06 1.84
CA PRO A 71 -3.00 20.93 3.28
C PRO A 71 -3.85 21.81 4.18
N GLY A 72 -4.13 23.05 3.76
CA GLY A 72 -4.90 24.01 4.54
C GLY A 72 -6.36 23.66 4.78
N THR A 73 -6.96 22.85 3.89
CA THR A 73 -8.37 22.42 3.96
C THR A 73 -8.53 20.91 4.11
N PHE A 74 -7.45 20.18 4.25
CA PHE A 74 -7.46 18.71 4.26
C PHE A 74 -8.46 18.13 5.27
N THR A 75 -8.39 18.54 6.52
CA THR A 75 -9.27 18.02 7.58
C THR A 75 -10.74 18.33 7.30
N GLN A 76 -11.05 19.53 6.85
CA GLN A 76 -12.42 19.94 6.52
C GLN A 76 -12.98 19.12 5.35
N GLU A 77 -12.21 18.97 4.29
CA GLU A 77 -12.61 18.21 3.09
C GLU A 77 -12.83 16.72 3.41
N VAL A 78 -11.94 16.12 4.20
CA VAL A 78 -12.07 14.74 4.64
C VAL A 78 -13.28 14.54 5.53
N MET A 79 -13.53 15.47 6.48
CA MET A 79 -14.68 15.38 7.39
C MET A 79 -16.01 15.47 6.66
N VAL A 80 -16.13 16.28 5.61
CA VAL A 80 -17.33 16.35 4.77
C VAL A 80 -17.61 14.98 4.14
N ARG A 81 -16.61 14.35 3.55
CA ARG A 81 -16.74 13.04 2.91
C ARG A 81 -17.03 11.90 3.89
N ILE A 82 -16.43 11.96 5.08
CA ILE A 82 -16.72 11.00 6.16
C ILE A 82 -18.19 11.13 6.60
N LYS A 83 -18.70 12.35 6.76
CA LYS A 83 -20.10 12.58 7.13
C LYS A 83 -21.07 12.09 6.08
N GLU A 84 -20.80 12.34 4.81
CA GLU A 84 -21.57 11.82 3.68
C GLU A 84 -21.62 10.28 3.71
N LEU A 85 -20.47 9.65 3.89
CA LEU A 85 -20.36 8.20 3.97
C LEU A 85 -21.09 7.64 5.20
N ALA A 86 -20.97 8.31 6.34
CA ALA A 86 -21.63 7.92 7.59
C ALA A 86 -23.16 8.06 7.55
N SER A 87 -23.68 8.92 6.66
CA SER A 87 -25.12 9.09 6.45
C SER A 87 -25.76 7.97 5.64
N CYS A 88 -24.96 7.15 4.95
CA CYS A 88 -25.46 6.01 4.19
C CYS A 88 -25.91 4.88 5.10
N ASN A 89 -26.85 4.06 4.61
CA ASN A 89 -27.31 2.89 5.36
C ASN A 89 -26.15 1.92 5.64
N PRO A 90 -25.84 1.61 6.91
CA PRO A 90 -24.68 0.78 7.26
C PRO A 90 -24.75 -0.65 6.72
N VAL A 91 -25.93 -1.25 6.68
CA VAL A 91 -26.11 -2.61 6.15
C VAL A 91 -25.82 -2.64 4.64
N VAL A 92 -26.32 -1.66 3.89
CA VAL A 92 -26.05 -1.56 2.45
C VAL A 92 -24.57 -1.32 2.19
N LEU A 93 -23.92 -0.51 3.02
CA LEU A 93 -22.49 -0.28 2.92
C LEU A 93 -21.67 -1.55 3.18
N GLU A 94 -22.03 -2.30 4.20
CA GLU A 94 -21.36 -3.55 4.57
C GLU A 94 -21.50 -4.61 3.48
N GLU A 95 -22.71 -4.84 3.00
CA GLU A 95 -22.97 -5.79 1.91
C GLU A 95 -22.27 -5.39 0.61
N SER A 96 -22.32 -4.12 0.25
CA SER A 96 -21.61 -3.61 -0.92
C SER A 96 -20.09 -3.81 -0.82
N LYS A 97 -19.53 -3.58 0.36
CA LYS A 97 -18.11 -3.81 0.62
C LYS A 97 -17.75 -5.28 0.53
N ALA A 98 -18.60 -6.16 1.04
CA ALA A 98 -18.43 -7.60 0.96
C ALA A 98 -18.41 -8.07 -0.51
N LEU A 99 -19.34 -7.57 -1.34
CA LEU A 99 -19.38 -7.87 -2.78
C LEU A 99 -18.10 -7.43 -3.51
N VAL A 100 -17.64 -6.22 -3.25
CA VAL A 100 -16.41 -5.70 -3.87
C VAL A 100 -15.20 -6.55 -3.48
N ARG A 101 -15.15 -7.02 -2.24
CA ARG A 101 -14.02 -7.78 -1.70
C ARG A 101 -14.01 -9.25 -2.09
N CYS A 102 -15.17 -9.89 -2.22
CA CYS A 102 -15.24 -11.33 -2.46
C CYS A 102 -14.62 -11.76 -3.80
N ASN A 103 -14.63 -10.89 -4.78
CA ASN A 103 -14.08 -11.14 -6.11
C ASN A 103 -12.56 -11.45 -6.12
N MET A 104 -11.84 -10.99 -5.09
CA MET A 104 -10.38 -11.13 -5.02
C MET A 104 -9.92 -11.99 -3.84
N LYS A 105 -10.84 -12.52 -3.05
CA LYS A 105 -10.50 -13.22 -1.81
C LYS A 105 -9.50 -14.36 -2.03
N MET A 106 -9.80 -15.28 -2.93
CA MET A 106 -8.95 -16.45 -3.20
C MET A 106 -7.58 -16.04 -3.74
N GLU A 107 -7.55 -15.09 -4.66
CA GLU A 107 -6.31 -14.59 -5.25
C GLU A 107 -5.41 -13.91 -4.20
N LEU A 108 -6.01 -13.14 -3.30
CA LEU A 108 -5.28 -12.50 -2.20
C LEU A 108 -4.75 -13.50 -1.18
N GLU A 109 -5.53 -14.51 -0.83
CA GLU A 109 -5.11 -15.59 0.07
C GLU A 109 -3.91 -16.36 -0.51
N GLN A 110 -3.98 -16.73 -1.78
CA GLN A 110 -2.89 -17.40 -2.48
C GLN A 110 -1.64 -16.52 -2.60
N ALA A 111 -1.82 -15.24 -2.90
CA ALA A 111 -0.70 -14.28 -2.96
C ALA A 111 -0.03 -14.14 -1.60
N ASN A 112 -0.81 -14.02 -0.53
CA ASN A 112 -0.29 -13.93 0.82
C ASN A 112 0.54 -15.15 1.21
N GLU A 113 0.08 -16.35 0.88
CA GLU A 113 0.83 -17.60 1.12
C GLU A 113 2.17 -17.61 0.38
N ARG A 114 2.17 -17.30 -0.92
CA ARG A 114 3.40 -17.24 -1.71
C ARG A 114 4.38 -16.19 -1.21
N GLU A 115 3.89 -15.01 -0.87
CA GLU A 115 4.69 -13.92 -0.33
C GLU A 115 5.32 -14.31 1.01
N CYS A 116 4.55 -14.93 1.91
CA CYS A 116 5.04 -15.41 3.20
C CYS A 116 6.11 -16.51 3.07
N GLU A 117 5.94 -17.43 2.14
CA GLU A 117 6.94 -18.49 1.88
C GLU A 117 8.28 -17.88 1.42
N VAL A 118 8.23 -16.93 0.49
CA VAL A 118 9.44 -16.26 -0.01
C VAL A 118 10.09 -15.42 1.10
N LEU A 119 9.31 -14.71 1.91
CA LEU A 119 9.82 -13.95 3.05
C LEU A 119 10.53 -14.85 4.07
N LYS A 120 9.95 -15.98 4.42
CA LYS A 120 10.58 -16.95 5.33
C LYS A 120 11.92 -17.44 4.77
N LYS A 121 11.98 -17.73 3.47
CA LYS A 121 13.19 -18.14 2.79
C LYS A 121 14.28 -17.04 2.85
N ILE A 122 13.92 -15.81 2.57
CA ILE A 122 14.85 -14.67 2.58
C ILE A 122 15.34 -14.39 4.00
N TRP A 123 14.45 -14.30 4.97
CA TRP A 123 14.82 -14.03 6.36
C TRP A 123 15.63 -15.17 7.01
N GLY A 124 15.42 -16.41 6.56
CA GLY A 124 16.22 -17.55 6.96
C GLY A 124 17.57 -17.66 6.24
N SER A 125 17.86 -16.82 5.25
CA SER A 125 19.12 -16.83 4.53
C SER A 125 20.16 -15.89 5.15
N ALA A 126 21.44 -16.24 5.01
CA ALA A 126 22.54 -15.38 5.47
C ALA A 126 22.54 -14.01 4.78
N GLN A 127 22.23 -13.99 3.47
CA GLN A 127 22.17 -12.76 2.69
C GLN A 127 21.02 -11.84 3.12
N GLY A 128 19.84 -12.39 3.45
CA GLY A 128 18.70 -11.63 3.93
C GLY A 128 18.98 -11.00 5.30
N MET A 129 19.61 -11.75 6.19
CA MET A 129 20.05 -11.26 7.51
C MET A 129 21.10 -10.15 7.38
N ASP A 130 22.10 -10.33 6.52
CA ASP A 130 23.13 -9.32 6.26
C ASP A 130 22.53 -8.02 5.69
N SER A 131 21.61 -8.13 4.74
CA SER A 131 20.92 -6.96 4.17
C SER A 131 20.11 -6.19 5.20
N MET A 132 19.41 -6.89 6.08
CA MET A 132 18.65 -6.28 7.17
C MET A 132 19.57 -5.59 8.19
N LEU A 133 20.66 -6.22 8.57
CA LEU A 133 21.64 -5.63 9.49
C LEU A 133 22.28 -4.37 8.90
N LYS A 134 22.64 -4.37 7.62
CA LYS A 134 23.17 -3.20 6.93
C LYS A 134 22.15 -2.06 6.88
N TYR A 135 20.87 -2.36 6.66
CA TYR A 135 19.82 -1.36 6.71
C TYR A 135 19.69 -0.73 8.10
N LEU A 136 19.65 -1.56 9.16
CA LEU A 136 19.55 -1.10 10.54
C LEU A 136 20.78 -0.25 10.92
N GLN A 137 21.97 -0.65 10.51
CA GLN A 137 23.20 0.13 10.76
C GLN A 137 23.13 1.53 10.13
N ARG A 138 22.70 1.62 8.85
CA ARG A 138 22.52 2.93 8.20
C ARG A 138 21.55 3.82 8.97
N LYS A 139 20.46 3.25 9.51
CA LYS A 139 19.49 4.01 10.30
C LYS A 139 20.07 4.51 11.61
N ILE A 140 20.93 3.75 12.24
CA ILE A 140 21.65 4.19 13.46
C ILE A 140 22.61 5.32 13.14
N ASP A 141 23.34 5.24 12.01
CA ASP A 141 24.31 6.24 11.60
C ASP A 141 23.66 7.56 11.13
N GLU A 142 22.36 7.56 10.78
CA GLU A 142 21.57 8.75 10.41
C GLU A 142 21.05 9.54 11.63
N PHE A 143 21.14 9.00 12.86
CA PHE A 143 20.75 9.65 14.11
C PHE A 143 21.97 10.14 14.91
#